data_f68f3779895d1379de8abadac9450ead
#
_entry.id   f68f3779895d1379de8abadac9450ead
#
_cell.length_a   1.000
_cell.length_b   1.000
_cell.length_c   1.000
_cell.angle_alpha   90.00
_cell.angle_beta   90.00
_cell.angle_gamma   90.00
#
_symmetry.space_group_name_H-M   'P 1'
#
loop_
_entity.id
_entity.type
_entity.pdbx_description
1 polymer ?
#
loop_
_entity_poly.entity_id
_entity_poly.type
_entity_poly.pdbx_seq_one_letter_code
_entity_poly.pdbx_strand_id
1 'polypeptide(L)'
;MWISEFFFILSAKNYDNILNYIIMAYMSQEGYDKLVAEIHRLEAIERPKASAAIAEAADKGDLSENSEYDAAKEAQAHLEAKIVELKRTMAQAKIVDTSRLSTEEVQIMSTVELTNLTTHKKMVYTIVSENEANLKQGKISIKTPIAQGLLNKKVGDTVEIQIPRGTVKLKIDKISIQ
;
A
#
# COMPACT_ATOMS: atom_id res chain seq x y z
N MET A 1 -10.56 -36.51 -15.58
CA MET A 1 -11.25 -35.21 -15.72
C MET A 1 -11.14 -34.30 -14.50
N TRP A 2 -10.91 -34.79 -13.28
CA TRP A 2 -10.79 -34.00 -12.05
C TRP A 2 -9.39 -33.47 -11.74
N ILE A 3 -8.35 -34.08 -12.28
CA ILE A 3 -6.93 -33.69 -11.99
C ILE A 3 -6.51 -32.44 -12.75
N SER A 4 -7.06 -32.20 -13.95
CA SER A 4 -6.75 -31.02 -14.77
C SER A 4 -7.36 -29.73 -14.19
N GLU A 5 -8.57 -29.78 -13.63
CA GLU A 5 -9.20 -28.64 -12.98
C GLU A 5 -8.50 -28.27 -11.66
N PHE A 6 -8.07 -29.29 -10.89
CA PHE A 6 -7.32 -29.05 -9.65
C PHE A 6 -5.95 -28.41 -9.91
N PHE A 7 -5.25 -28.82 -10.98
CA PHE A 7 -3.99 -28.20 -11.39
C PHE A 7 -4.19 -26.77 -11.93
N PHE A 8 -5.30 -26.51 -12.62
CA PHE A 8 -5.64 -25.17 -13.13
C PHE A 8 -5.98 -24.22 -11.98
N ILE A 9 -6.73 -24.67 -10.97
CA ILE A 9 -7.08 -23.87 -9.78
C ILE A 9 -5.84 -23.60 -8.91
N LEU A 10 -4.92 -24.58 -8.75
CA LEU A 10 -3.66 -24.38 -8.04
C LEU A 10 -2.71 -23.44 -8.80
N SER A 11 -2.70 -23.52 -10.13
CA SER A 11 -1.95 -22.60 -10.99
C SER A 11 -2.49 -21.18 -10.91
N ALA A 12 -3.82 -20.99 -11.03
CA ALA A 12 -4.44 -19.67 -10.90
C ALA A 12 -4.20 -19.04 -9.52
N LYS A 13 -4.35 -19.81 -8.44
CA LYS A 13 -4.12 -19.33 -7.08
C LYS A 13 -2.65 -18.97 -6.80
N ASN A 14 -1.71 -19.68 -7.44
CA ASN A 14 -0.28 -19.33 -7.38
C ASN A 14 0.03 -18.10 -8.25
N TYR A 15 -0.58 -17.95 -9.41
CA TYR A 15 -0.44 -16.75 -10.26
C TYR A 15 -0.97 -15.51 -9.56
N ASP A 16 -2.13 -15.57 -8.90
CA ASP A 16 -2.70 -14.47 -8.13
C ASP A 16 -1.79 -14.09 -6.95
N ASN A 17 -1.22 -15.04 -6.23
CA ASN A 17 -0.27 -14.78 -5.16
C ASN A 17 1.05 -14.19 -5.66
N ILE A 18 1.59 -14.69 -6.78
CA ILE A 18 2.82 -14.18 -7.39
C ILE A 18 2.56 -12.78 -7.96
N LEU A 19 1.43 -12.57 -8.64
CA LEU A 19 1.04 -11.27 -9.18
C LEU A 19 0.84 -10.25 -8.05
N ASN A 20 0.14 -10.63 -6.98
CA ASN A 20 -0.02 -9.80 -5.79
C ASN A 20 1.32 -9.49 -5.11
N TYR A 21 2.23 -10.45 -5.00
CA TYR A 21 3.57 -10.23 -4.44
C TYR A 21 4.40 -9.28 -5.32
N ILE A 22 4.35 -9.43 -6.64
CA ILE A 22 5.03 -8.55 -7.60
C ILE A 22 4.45 -7.14 -7.51
N ILE A 23 3.11 -7.01 -7.50
CA ILE A 23 2.40 -5.72 -7.43
C ILE A 23 2.68 -4.99 -6.11
N MET A 24 2.84 -5.71 -5.00
CA MET A 24 3.15 -5.12 -3.69
C MET A 24 4.58 -4.57 -3.59
N ALA A 25 5.50 -5.05 -4.41
CA ALA A 25 6.89 -4.61 -4.41
C ALA A 25 7.11 -3.32 -5.21
N TYR A 26 6.20 -2.98 -6.13
CA TYR A 26 6.35 -1.77 -6.94
C TYR A 26 5.95 -0.52 -6.15
N MET A 27 6.79 0.52 -6.25
CA MET A 27 6.48 1.84 -5.69
C MET A 27 7.09 2.95 -6.55
N SER A 28 6.60 4.17 -6.35
CA SER A 28 7.18 5.35 -6.98
C SER A 28 8.53 5.71 -6.34
N GLN A 29 9.36 6.49 -7.05
CA GLN A 29 10.58 7.05 -6.47
C GLN A 29 10.24 7.91 -5.23
N GLU A 30 9.19 8.73 -5.31
CA GLU A 30 8.71 9.55 -4.19
C GLU A 30 8.33 8.69 -2.98
N GLY A 31 7.64 7.57 -3.20
CA GLY A 31 7.25 6.62 -2.15
C GLY A 31 8.47 5.98 -1.49
N TYR A 32 9.46 5.59 -2.28
CA TYR A 32 10.72 5.04 -1.78
C TYR A 32 11.49 6.05 -0.93
N ASP A 33 11.62 7.29 -1.41
CA ASP A 33 12.32 8.35 -0.69
C ASP A 33 11.64 8.69 0.66
N LYS A 34 10.30 8.71 0.69
CA LYS A 34 9.53 8.86 1.93
C LYS A 34 9.75 7.71 2.89
N LEU A 35 9.82 6.48 2.39
CA LEU A 35 10.08 5.29 3.19
C LEU A 35 11.47 5.36 3.85
N VAL A 36 12.48 5.73 3.07
CA VAL A 36 13.87 5.93 3.56
C VAL A 36 13.91 7.03 4.63
N ALA A 37 13.26 8.16 4.38
CA ALA A 37 13.20 9.27 5.33
C ALA A 37 12.51 8.86 6.65
N GLU A 38 11.43 8.09 6.58
CA GLU A 38 10.72 7.62 7.78
C GLU A 38 11.58 6.63 8.58
N ILE A 39 12.27 5.68 7.93
CA ILE A 39 13.21 4.78 8.60
C ILE A 39 14.28 5.58 9.32
N HIS A 40 14.88 6.55 8.64
CA HIS A 40 15.91 7.41 9.23
C HIS A 40 15.36 8.19 10.43
N ARG A 41 14.16 8.75 10.35
CA ARG A 41 13.50 9.47 11.45
C ARG A 41 13.30 8.56 12.67
N LEU A 42 12.80 7.34 12.45
CA LEU A 42 12.57 6.38 13.52
C LEU A 42 13.89 5.96 14.20
N GLU A 43 14.95 5.73 13.43
CA GLU A 43 16.25 5.32 13.96
C GLU A 43 17.02 6.46 14.63
N ALA A 44 17.04 7.65 14.04
CA ALA A 44 17.84 8.76 14.54
C ALA A 44 17.16 9.58 15.64
N ILE A 45 15.82 9.58 15.68
CA ILE A 45 15.05 10.43 16.61
C ILE A 45 14.27 9.57 17.60
N GLU A 46 13.44 8.64 17.14
CA GLU A 46 12.51 7.93 18.03
C GLU A 46 13.22 6.82 18.86
N ARG A 47 14.19 6.12 18.28
CA ARG A 47 14.95 5.09 19.00
C ARG A 47 15.73 5.65 20.19
N PRO A 48 16.48 6.77 20.11
CA PRO A 48 17.09 7.41 21.26
C PRO A 48 16.08 7.87 22.31
N LYS A 49 14.92 8.41 21.91
CA LYS A 49 13.85 8.79 22.84
C LYS A 49 13.30 7.58 23.60
N ALA A 50 13.05 6.47 22.92
CA ALA A 50 12.58 5.24 23.57
C ALA A 50 13.61 4.71 24.57
N SER A 51 14.90 4.75 24.23
CA SER A 51 15.97 4.36 25.15
C SER A 51 16.04 5.28 26.37
N ALA A 52 15.89 6.59 26.18
CA ALA A 52 15.87 7.56 27.27
C ALA A 52 14.67 7.35 28.21
N ALA A 53 13.48 7.06 27.64
CA ALA A 53 12.29 6.77 28.44
C ALA A 53 12.45 5.52 29.33
N ILE A 54 13.11 4.47 28.81
CA ILE A 54 13.42 3.27 29.60
C ILE A 54 14.38 3.61 30.73
N ALA A 55 15.44 4.38 30.47
CA ALA A 55 16.39 4.80 31.50
C ALA A 55 15.70 5.64 32.59
N GLU A 56 14.86 6.62 32.20
CA GLU A 56 14.09 7.44 33.12
C GLU A 56 13.16 6.60 34.00
N ALA A 57 12.46 5.63 33.41
CA ALA A 57 11.58 4.74 34.16
C ALA A 57 12.36 3.83 35.13
N ALA A 58 13.55 3.36 34.73
CA ALA A 58 14.41 2.54 35.56
C ALA A 58 14.94 3.30 36.79
N ASP A 59 15.25 4.59 36.66
CA ASP A 59 15.74 5.44 37.73
C ASP A 59 14.68 5.75 38.83
N LYS A 60 13.38 5.49 38.55
CA LYS A 60 12.28 5.78 39.49
C LYS A 60 12.09 4.74 40.60
N GLY A 61 12.83 3.64 40.64
CA GLY A 61 12.83 2.68 41.76
C GLY A 61 12.68 1.21 41.37
N ASP A 62 12.02 0.40 42.22
CA ASP A 62 11.93 -1.05 42.08
C ASP A 62 11.35 -1.47 40.74
N LEU A 63 12.17 -2.19 39.92
CA LEU A 63 11.80 -2.64 38.61
C LEU A 63 10.76 -3.77 38.60
N SER A 64 10.57 -4.46 39.73
CA SER A 64 9.67 -5.62 39.80
C SER A 64 8.19 -5.25 39.78
N GLU A 65 7.83 -4.00 40.08
CA GLU A 65 6.44 -3.50 40.04
C GLU A 65 6.31 -2.18 39.23
N ASN A 66 7.32 -1.84 38.43
CA ASN A 66 7.37 -0.57 37.72
C ASN A 66 6.64 -0.67 36.35
N SER A 67 5.34 -0.35 36.37
CA SER A 67 4.50 -0.35 35.17
C SER A 67 4.98 0.65 34.08
N GLU A 68 5.66 1.75 34.45
CA GLU A 68 6.22 2.70 33.50
C GLU A 68 7.42 2.10 32.74
N TYR A 69 8.25 1.31 33.42
CA TYR A 69 9.35 0.60 32.79
C TYR A 69 8.86 -0.45 31.80
N ASP A 70 7.85 -1.24 32.17
CA ASP A 70 7.26 -2.24 31.27
C ASP A 70 6.62 -1.57 30.05
N ALA A 71 5.85 -0.50 30.25
CA ALA A 71 5.26 0.27 29.17
C ALA A 71 6.33 0.87 28.21
N ALA A 72 7.43 1.38 28.75
CA ALA A 72 8.53 1.94 27.95
C ALA A 72 9.22 0.85 27.12
N LYS A 73 9.42 -0.35 27.68
CA LYS A 73 9.97 -1.51 26.95
C LYS A 73 9.03 -2.02 25.87
N GLU A 74 7.75 -2.08 26.14
CA GLU A 74 6.73 -2.46 25.13
C GLU A 74 6.73 -1.44 23.98
N ALA A 75 6.75 -0.14 24.27
CA ALA A 75 6.84 0.91 23.27
C ALA A 75 8.12 0.80 22.41
N GLN A 76 9.27 0.49 23.02
CA GLN A 76 10.52 0.23 22.30
C GLN A 76 10.38 -1.00 21.38
N ALA A 77 9.80 -2.09 21.87
CA ALA A 77 9.61 -3.31 21.06
C ALA A 77 8.71 -3.04 19.83
N HIS A 78 7.64 -2.28 20.01
CA HIS A 78 6.78 -1.84 18.90
C HIS A 78 7.52 -0.97 17.88
N LEU A 79 8.36 -0.05 18.35
CA LEU A 79 9.20 0.80 17.50
C LEU A 79 10.17 -0.05 16.66
N GLU A 80 10.89 -0.98 17.28
CA GLU A 80 11.83 -1.86 16.57
C GLU A 80 11.10 -2.77 15.56
N ALA A 81 9.95 -3.32 15.92
CA ALA A 81 9.13 -4.12 15.00
C ALA A 81 8.72 -3.29 13.77
N LYS A 82 8.32 -2.04 13.97
CA LYS A 82 7.98 -1.11 12.88
C LYS A 82 9.19 -0.82 11.99
N ILE A 83 10.37 -0.57 12.55
CA ILE A 83 11.59 -0.33 11.79
C ILE A 83 11.95 -1.55 10.94
N VAL A 84 11.87 -2.75 11.51
CA VAL A 84 12.14 -4.01 10.78
C VAL A 84 11.18 -4.18 9.62
N GLU A 85 9.89 -3.92 9.81
CA GLU A 85 8.88 -4.05 8.74
C GLU A 85 9.11 -3.03 7.61
N LEU A 86 9.42 -1.77 7.96
CA LEU A 86 9.74 -0.75 6.95
C LEU A 86 11.02 -1.09 6.18
N LYS A 87 12.06 -1.60 6.84
CA LYS A 87 13.29 -2.07 6.19
C LYS A 87 13.03 -3.26 5.28
N ARG A 88 12.16 -4.17 5.67
CA ARG A 88 11.74 -5.30 4.83
C ARG A 88 11.03 -4.80 3.57
N THR A 89 10.11 -3.85 3.71
CA THR A 89 9.44 -3.20 2.59
C THR A 89 10.44 -2.54 1.65
N MET A 90 11.39 -1.78 2.20
CA MET A 90 12.45 -1.11 1.43
C MET A 90 13.32 -2.11 0.65
N ALA A 91 13.71 -3.22 1.28
CA ALA A 91 14.55 -4.25 0.64
C ALA A 91 13.83 -4.98 -0.50
N GLN A 92 12.51 -5.04 -0.48
CA GLN A 92 11.67 -5.67 -1.50
C GLN A 92 11.18 -4.67 -2.56
N ALA A 93 11.37 -3.37 -2.33
CA ALA A 93 10.87 -2.32 -3.20
C ALA A 93 11.49 -2.38 -4.61
N LYS A 94 10.62 -2.26 -5.62
CA LYS A 94 10.98 -2.10 -7.03
C LYS A 94 10.47 -0.76 -7.51
N ILE A 95 11.37 0.15 -7.81
CA ILE A 95 10.99 1.47 -8.31
C ILE A 95 10.47 1.33 -9.73
N VAL A 96 9.27 1.86 -9.95
CA VAL A 96 8.62 1.88 -11.27
C VAL A 96 9.22 3.00 -12.10
N ASP A 97 9.76 2.67 -13.27
CA ASP A 97 10.12 3.65 -14.29
C ASP A 97 8.84 4.11 -15.00
N THR A 98 8.28 5.24 -14.55
CA THR A 98 7.02 5.78 -15.08
C THR A 98 7.14 6.22 -16.54
N SER A 99 8.37 6.47 -17.06
CA SER A 99 8.59 6.86 -18.45
C SER A 99 8.27 5.75 -19.46
N ARG A 100 8.23 4.51 -19.00
CA ARG A 100 7.93 3.32 -19.83
C ARG A 100 6.49 2.86 -19.73
N LEU A 101 5.69 3.50 -18.91
CA LEU A 101 4.29 3.13 -18.74
C LEU A 101 3.45 3.63 -19.91
N SER A 102 2.55 2.78 -20.39
CA SER A 102 1.58 3.15 -21.44
C SER A 102 0.37 3.85 -20.85
N THR A 103 -0.22 4.77 -21.58
CA THR A 103 -1.54 5.38 -21.27
C THR A 103 -2.70 4.72 -22.02
N GLU A 104 -2.44 3.62 -22.75
CA GLU A 104 -3.49 2.91 -23.50
C GLU A 104 -4.44 2.15 -22.59
N GLU A 105 -3.93 1.66 -21.46
CA GLU A 105 -4.71 0.92 -20.48
C GLU A 105 -4.31 1.28 -19.04
N VAL A 106 -5.23 1.06 -18.13
CA VAL A 106 -5.03 1.33 -16.70
C VAL A 106 -4.07 0.31 -16.10
N GLN A 107 -3.01 0.79 -15.47
CA GLN A 107 -2.02 -0.03 -14.78
C GLN A 107 -1.59 0.63 -13.46
N ILE A 108 -0.66 0.02 -12.73
CA ILE A 108 -0.08 0.65 -11.53
C ILE A 108 0.57 1.98 -11.92
N MET A 109 0.50 2.99 -11.07
CA MET A 109 0.91 4.40 -11.28
C MET A 109 0.07 5.16 -12.30
N SER A 110 -0.98 4.57 -12.89
CA SER A 110 -1.93 5.32 -13.71
C SER A 110 -2.81 6.23 -12.85
N THR A 111 -2.99 7.46 -13.31
CA THR A 111 -4.01 8.39 -12.82
C THR A 111 -5.20 8.33 -13.78
N VAL A 112 -6.35 7.97 -13.25
CA VAL A 112 -7.57 7.72 -14.01
C VAL A 112 -8.65 8.72 -13.64
N GLU A 113 -9.14 9.47 -14.62
CA GLU A 113 -10.32 10.30 -14.49
C GLU A 113 -11.56 9.44 -14.79
N LEU A 114 -12.51 9.45 -13.87
CA LEU A 114 -13.68 8.60 -13.89
C LEU A 114 -14.97 9.42 -13.77
N THR A 115 -16.01 9.02 -14.45
CA THR A 115 -17.37 9.49 -14.22
C THR A 115 -18.23 8.37 -13.64
N ASN A 116 -18.81 8.59 -12.46
CA ASN A 116 -19.82 7.69 -11.92
C ASN A 116 -21.13 7.89 -12.68
N LEU A 117 -21.57 6.85 -13.40
CA LEU A 117 -22.75 6.94 -14.29
C LEU A 117 -24.08 7.03 -13.53
N THR A 118 -24.11 6.67 -12.24
CA THR A 118 -25.31 6.76 -11.41
C THR A 118 -25.48 8.15 -10.79
N THR A 119 -24.37 8.74 -10.32
CA THR A 119 -24.39 10.02 -9.60
C THR A 119 -23.91 11.19 -10.43
N HIS A 120 -23.41 10.93 -11.65
CA HIS A 120 -22.78 11.90 -12.57
C HIS A 120 -21.60 12.69 -11.96
N LYS A 121 -21.00 12.17 -10.88
CA LYS A 121 -19.84 12.78 -10.24
C LYS A 121 -18.55 12.34 -10.91
N LYS A 122 -17.66 13.30 -11.14
CA LYS A 122 -16.30 13.04 -11.60
C LYS A 122 -15.39 12.75 -10.42
N MET A 123 -14.48 11.83 -10.61
CA MET A 123 -13.48 11.41 -9.62
C MET A 123 -12.14 11.21 -10.32
N VAL A 124 -11.06 11.45 -9.61
CA VAL A 124 -9.70 11.20 -10.08
C VAL A 124 -9.01 10.31 -9.07
N TYR A 125 -8.50 9.19 -9.54
CA TYR A 125 -7.74 8.27 -8.70
C TYR A 125 -6.42 7.90 -9.35
N THR A 126 -5.37 7.88 -8.53
CA THR A 126 -4.07 7.31 -8.91
C THR A 126 -3.96 5.93 -8.28
N ILE A 127 -3.69 4.91 -9.08
CA ILE A 127 -3.54 3.54 -8.61
C ILE A 127 -2.09 3.35 -8.15
N VAL A 128 -1.89 3.07 -6.88
CA VAL A 128 -0.56 2.96 -6.27
C VAL A 128 -0.42 1.66 -5.47
N SER A 129 0.79 1.36 -5.01
CA SER A 129 1.03 0.29 -4.05
C SER A 129 0.29 0.55 -2.73
N GLU A 130 0.12 -0.49 -1.91
CA GLU A 130 -0.56 -0.36 -0.61
C GLU A 130 0.12 0.65 0.32
N ASN A 131 1.45 0.68 0.29
CA ASN A 131 2.27 1.55 1.14
C ASN A 131 2.18 3.04 0.77
N GLU A 132 1.74 3.36 -0.46
CA GLU A 132 1.59 4.73 -0.96
C GLU A 132 0.14 5.20 -0.97
N ALA A 133 -0.81 4.33 -0.59
CA ALA A 133 -2.23 4.64 -0.62
C ALA A 133 -2.57 5.80 0.33
N ASN A 134 -3.23 6.82 -0.20
CA ASN A 134 -3.72 7.97 0.53
C ASN A 134 -5.00 8.51 -0.10
N LEU A 135 -6.13 8.11 0.45
CA LEU A 135 -7.44 8.48 -0.10
C LEU A 135 -7.70 9.99 -0.12
N LYS A 136 -7.11 10.76 0.82
CA LYS A 136 -7.23 12.23 0.84
C LYS A 136 -6.54 12.88 -0.37
N GLN A 137 -5.54 12.22 -0.94
CA GLN A 137 -4.81 12.64 -2.14
C GLN A 137 -5.31 11.94 -3.40
N GLY A 138 -6.40 11.15 -3.34
CA GLY A 138 -6.88 10.38 -4.47
C GLY A 138 -6.02 9.16 -4.81
N LYS A 139 -5.02 8.81 -3.99
CA LYS A 139 -4.16 7.63 -4.19
C LYS A 139 -4.86 6.40 -3.60
N ILE A 140 -5.29 5.48 -4.45
CA ILE A 140 -5.96 4.23 -4.04
C ILE A 140 -5.02 3.04 -4.21
N SER A 141 -5.05 2.14 -3.21
CA SER A 141 -4.28 0.90 -3.32
C SER A 141 -4.79 0.03 -4.47
N ILE A 142 -3.86 -0.57 -5.20
CA ILE A 142 -4.14 -1.55 -6.24
C ILE A 142 -4.97 -2.74 -5.74
N LYS A 143 -4.99 -3.02 -4.43
CA LYS A 143 -5.82 -4.05 -3.81
C LYS A 143 -7.29 -3.65 -3.63
N THR A 144 -7.63 -2.38 -3.81
CA THR A 144 -9.03 -1.95 -3.65
C THR A 144 -9.90 -2.50 -4.78
N PRO A 145 -11.18 -2.83 -4.51
CA PRO A 145 -12.10 -3.31 -5.54
C PRO A 145 -12.20 -2.34 -6.73
N ILE A 146 -12.12 -1.04 -6.49
CA ILE A 146 -12.15 -0.03 -7.55
C ILE A 146 -10.90 -0.15 -8.42
N ALA A 147 -9.71 -0.20 -7.84
CA ALA A 147 -8.47 -0.34 -8.60
C ALA A 147 -8.46 -1.63 -9.41
N GLN A 148 -8.83 -2.76 -8.80
CA GLN A 148 -8.88 -4.07 -9.47
C GLN A 148 -9.87 -4.10 -10.64
N GLY A 149 -11.04 -3.45 -10.50
CA GLY A 149 -12.01 -3.36 -11.57
C GLY A 149 -11.56 -2.47 -12.74
N LEU A 150 -10.64 -1.53 -12.48
CA LEU A 150 -10.12 -0.62 -13.49
C LEU A 150 -8.88 -1.16 -14.22
N LEU A 151 -8.08 -2.05 -13.62
CA LEU A 151 -6.86 -2.59 -14.23
C LEU A 151 -7.13 -3.20 -15.61
N ASN A 152 -6.22 -2.95 -16.55
CA ASN A 152 -6.26 -3.39 -17.94
C ASN A 152 -7.48 -2.86 -18.74
N LYS A 153 -8.18 -1.85 -18.24
CA LYS A 153 -9.27 -1.16 -18.95
C LYS A 153 -8.74 0.04 -19.73
N LYS A 154 -9.46 0.43 -20.77
CA LYS A 154 -9.09 1.51 -21.69
C LYS A 154 -9.99 2.74 -21.50
N VAL A 155 -9.55 3.86 -22.04
CA VAL A 155 -10.38 5.07 -22.10
C VAL A 155 -11.67 4.76 -22.87
N GLY A 156 -12.79 5.18 -22.30
CA GLY A 156 -14.15 4.93 -22.83
C GLY A 156 -14.82 3.69 -22.24
N ASP A 157 -14.07 2.76 -21.64
CA ASP A 157 -14.65 1.58 -20.99
C ASP A 157 -15.55 1.96 -19.83
N THR A 158 -16.59 1.16 -19.65
CA THR A 158 -17.48 1.22 -18.46
C THR A 158 -17.29 -0.06 -17.66
N VAL A 159 -17.05 0.10 -16.37
CA VAL A 159 -16.85 -1.00 -15.42
C VAL A 159 -17.94 -0.97 -14.35
N GLU A 160 -18.40 -2.14 -13.99
CA GLU A 160 -19.33 -2.34 -12.88
C GLU A 160 -18.59 -3.00 -11.72
N ILE A 161 -18.48 -2.30 -10.60
CA ILE A 161 -17.62 -2.70 -9.48
C ILE A 161 -18.47 -2.84 -8.22
N GLN A 162 -18.36 -4.01 -7.59
CA GLN A 162 -18.96 -4.27 -6.29
C GLN A 162 -18.12 -3.62 -5.19
N ILE A 163 -18.75 -2.75 -4.41
CA ILE A 163 -18.16 -2.15 -3.21
C ILE A 163 -19.05 -2.45 -2.00
N PRO A 164 -18.56 -2.29 -0.75
CA PRO A 164 -19.36 -2.59 0.45
C PRO A 164 -20.70 -1.85 0.55
N ARG A 165 -20.84 -0.72 -0.16
CA ARG A 165 -22.04 0.09 -0.19
C ARG A 165 -22.97 -0.20 -1.38
N GLY A 166 -22.69 -1.25 -2.15
CA GLY A 166 -23.45 -1.61 -3.36
C GLY A 166 -22.58 -1.63 -4.62
N THR A 167 -23.22 -1.62 -5.78
CA THR A 167 -22.54 -1.65 -7.07
C THR A 167 -22.43 -0.25 -7.64
N VAL A 168 -21.23 0.10 -8.13
CA VAL A 168 -21.00 1.38 -8.82
C VAL A 168 -20.65 1.13 -10.29
N LYS A 169 -21.18 1.98 -11.18
CA LYS A 169 -20.84 1.98 -12.61
C LYS A 169 -19.95 3.19 -12.89
N LEU A 170 -18.73 2.93 -13.31
CA LEU A 170 -17.72 3.93 -13.58
C LEU A 170 -17.33 3.89 -15.05
N LYS A 171 -17.30 5.04 -15.70
CA LYS A 171 -16.75 5.22 -17.04
C LYS A 171 -15.36 5.83 -16.92
N ILE A 172 -14.41 5.30 -17.69
CA ILE A 172 -13.05 5.84 -17.79
C ILE A 172 -13.05 6.95 -18.82
N ASP A 173 -12.79 8.17 -18.37
CA ASP A 173 -12.77 9.35 -19.23
C ASP A 173 -11.36 9.64 -19.76
N LYS A 174 -10.33 9.40 -18.92
CA LYS A 174 -8.94 9.65 -19.29
C LYS A 174 -7.99 8.81 -18.44
N ILE A 175 -6.86 8.42 -19.05
CA ILE A 175 -5.73 7.77 -18.40
C ILE A 175 -4.50 8.64 -18.60
N SER A 176 -3.74 8.89 -17.53
CA SER A 176 -2.47 9.61 -17.56
C SER A 176 -1.48 8.97 -16.58
N ILE A 177 -0.18 9.23 -16.77
CA ILE A 177 0.89 8.83 -15.87
C ILE A 177 1.47 10.10 -15.26
N GLN A 178 1.67 10.11 -13.96
CA GLN A 178 2.34 11.21 -13.25
C GLN A 178 3.82 10.91 -13.05
#